data_e265cf7d5c604eab5fd678d94e5da523
#
_entry.id   e265cf7d5c604eab5fd678d94e5da523
#
_cell.length_a   1.000
_cell.length_b   1.000
_cell.length_c   1.000
_cell.angle_alpha   90.00
_cell.angle_beta   90.00
_cell.angle_gamma   90.00
#
_symmetry.space_group_name_H-M   'P 1'
#
loop_
_entity.id
_entity.type
_entity.pdbx_description
1 polymer ?
#
loop_
_entity_poly.entity_id
_entity_poly.type
_entity_poly.pdbx_seq_one_letter_code
_entity_poly.pdbx_strand_id
1 'polypeptide(L)'
;MTLAARIRRLSVAFHERTILHDNTLDIPAEGITVLLGRSGSGKTTFLRALNRLNECLPGCRTSGEAELRLGGGLRPIYAGRTGEAALSDLRRRVGMVFQTPNILPTSIRQNMLLPLQLATAFPASEWRERMERSLTEVGLWHDVSSRLREPASILSGGQQQRLCLARTLALEPEILLLDEPTASLDPATTHTIENLLLKLAERYPILLVSHGLPQAQRMASRIVLFGKGRLQGMLSPEELPNEAEMNRFFDGGDAGNR
;
A
#
# COMPACT_ATOMS: atom_id res chain seq x y z
N MET A 1 20.02 -9.29 5.74
CA MET A 1 18.68 -8.65 5.82
C MET A 1 17.83 -9.14 4.65
N THR A 2 16.68 -9.73 4.92
CA THR A 2 15.76 -10.21 3.88
C THR A 2 15.03 -9.02 3.29
N LEU A 3 14.90 -8.95 1.95
CA LEU A 3 14.21 -7.86 1.25
C LEU A 3 12.81 -8.29 0.81
N ALA A 4 11.82 -7.40 0.99
CA ALA A 4 10.50 -7.48 0.36
C ALA A 4 10.55 -7.00 -1.08
N ALA A 5 11.33 -5.93 -1.35
CA ALA A 5 11.49 -5.39 -2.69
C ALA A 5 12.92 -4.87 -2.92
N ARG A 6 13.37 -4.97 -4.18
CA ARG A 6 14.58 -4.34 -4.68
C ARG A 6 14.22 -3.51 -5.91
N ILE A 7 14.49 -2.21 -5.86
CA ILE A 7 14.16 -1.27 -6.92
C ILE A 7 15.46 -0.64 -7.43
N ARG A 8 15.63 -0.56 -8.75
CA ARG A 8 16.82 0.00 -9.41
C ARG A 8 16.39 0.93 -10.54
N ARG A 9 16.74 2.22 -10.40
CA ARG A 9 16.51 3.29 -11.38
C ARG A 9 15.08 3.33 -11.90
N LEU A 10 14.08 3.09 -11.03
CA LEU A 10 12.68 3.08 -11.40
C LEU A 10 12.23 4.49 -11.76
N SER A 11 11.74 4.65 -12.98
CA SER A 11 11.14 5.87 -13.49
C SER A 11 9.75 5.59 -14.04
N VAL A 12 8.83 6.55 -13.87
CA VAL A 12 7.46 6.46 -14.38
C VAL A 12 7.09 7.78 -15.03
N ALA A 13 6.58 7.72 -16.25
CA ALA A 13 6.07 8.87 -16.97
C ALA A 13 4.63 8.61 -17.44
N PHE A 14 3.85 9.68 -17.57
CA PHE A 14 2.53 9.68 -18.21
C PHE A 14 2.58 10.68 -19.37
N HIS A 15 2.35 10.18 -20.58
CA HIS A 15 2.56 10.96 -21.80
C HIS A 15 3.99 11.53 -21.85
N GLU A 16 4.15 12.83 -21.82
CA GLU A 16 5.45 13.52 -21.85
C GLU A 16 5.97 13.92 -20.46
N ARG A 17 5.14 13.76 -19.42
CA ARG A 17 5.49 14.17 -18.06
C ARG A 17 6.07 13.02 -17.26
N THR A 18 7.34 13.11 -16.87
CA THR A 18 7.96 12.19 -15.92
C THR A 18 7.55 12.56 -14.50
N ILE A 19 7.05 11.59 -13.75
CA ILE A 19 6.61 11.72 -12.35
C ILE A 19 7.64 11.14 -11.39
N LEU A 20 8.24 10.00 -11.76
CA LEU A 20 9.30 9.37 -10.97
C LEU A 20 10.60 9.34 -11.76
N HIS A 21 11.72 9.65 -11.09
CA HIS A 21 13.02 9.81 -11.72
C HIS A 21 14.08 8.95 -11.03
N ASP A 22 14.53 7.87 -11.65
CA ASP A 22 15.68 7.02 -11.25
C ASP A 22 15.71 6.60 -9.79
N ASN A 23 14.57 6.17 -9.25
CA ASN A 23 14.47 5.78 -7.85
C ASN A 23 15.14 4.42 -7.61
N THR A 24 16.05 4.37 -6.64
CA THR A 24 16.73 3.14 -6.21
C THR A 24 16.49 2.95 -4.72
N LEU A 25 15.93 1.79 -4.32
CA LEU A 25 15.53 1.50 -2.95
C LEU A 25 15.51 0.00 -2.69
N ASP A 26 16.03 -0.42 -1.55
CA ASP A 26 15.85 -1.75 -0.98
C ASP A 26 14.87 -1.67 0.20
N ILE A 27 13.77 -2.42 0.12
CA ILE A 27 12.71 -2.44 1.12
C ILE A 27 12.84 -3.73 1.94
N PRO A 28 12.95 -3.63 3.29
CA PRO A 28 12.99 -4.80 4.15
C PRO A 28 11.73 -5.65 4.08
N ALA A 29 11.87 -6.95 4.35
CA ALA A 29 10.76 -7.89 4.43
C ALA A 29 10.00 -7.84 5.77
N GLU A 30 10.42 -6.99 6.71
CA GLU A 30 9.85 -6.90 8.04
C GLU A 30 9.48 -5.45 8.38
N GLY A 31 8.37 -5.31 9.10
CA GLY A 31 7.92 -4.03 9.62
C GLY A 31 7.25 -3.11 8.56
N ILE A 32 7.14 -1.84 8.91
CA ILE A 32 6.51 -0.81 8.09
C ILE A 32 7.56 0.13 7.54
N THR A 33 7.70 0.19 6.21
CA THR A 33 8.46 1.23 5.53
C THR A 33 7.51 2.38 5.17
N VAL A 34 7.72 3.55 5.74
CA VAL A 34 6.89 4.74 5.48
C VAL A 34 7.53 5.60 4.40
N LEU A 35 6.79 5.86 3.32
CA LEU A 35 7.13 6.86 2.31
C LEU A 35 6.58 8.21 2.79
N LEU A 36 7.46 9.10 3.23
CA LEU A 36 7.11 10.41 3.77
C LEU A 36 7.45 11.52 2.78
N GLY A 37 6.54 12.46 2.57
CA GLY A 37 6.77 13.60 1.67
C GLY A 37 5.50 14.38 1.40
N ARG A 38 5.65 15.57 0.79
CA ARG A 38 4.52 16.46 0.47
C ARG A 38 3.53 15.83 -0.51
N SER A 39 2.31 16.32 -0.52
CA SER A 39 1.32 15.97 -1.54
C SER A 39 1.87 16.28 -2.93
N GLY A 40 1.59 15.41 -3.90
CA GLY A 40 2.08 15.54 -5.28
C GLY A 40 3.56 15.20 -5.50
N SER A 41 4.30 14.73 -4.49
CA SER A 41 5.72 14.35 -4.65
C SER A 41 5.96 13.06 -5.44
N GLY A 42 4.91 12.27 -5.74
CA GLY A 42 5.02 11.02 -6.50
C GLY A 42 4.89 9.72 -5.68
N LYS A 43 4.64 9.79 -4.36
CA LYS A 43 4.55 8.62 -3.47
C LYS A 43 3.52 7.57 -3.93
N THR A 44 2.29 8.01 -4.23
CA THR A 44 1.23 7.15 -4.76
C THR A 44 1.62 6.50 -6.08
N THR A 45 2.29 7.25 -6.96
CA THR A 45 2.81 6.71 -8.24
C THR A 45 3.88 5.66 -8.00
N PHE A 46 4.78 5.88 -7.02
CA PHE A 46 5.78 4.89 -6.63
C PHE A 46 5.12 3.63 -6.07
N LEU A 47 4.14 3.78 -5.16
CA LEU A 47 3.40 2.66 -4.59
C LEU A 47 2.70 1.83 -5.69
N ARG A 48 1.98 2.51 -6.60
CA ARG A 48 1.28 1.87 -7.73
C ARG A 48 2.23 1.23 -8.75
N ALA A 49 3.48 1.65 -8.82
CA ALA A 49 4.46 1.01 -9.69
C ALA A 49 4.78 -0.41 -9.20
N LEU A 50 4.75 -0.67 -7.88
CA LEU A 50 5.09 -1.98 -7.32
C LEU A 50 4.04 -3.08 -7.59
N ASN A 51 2.80 -2.71 -7.92
CA ASN A 51 1.76 -3.66 -8.38
C ASN A 51 1.29 -3.38 -9.80
N ARG A 52 2.04 -2.54 -10.54
CA ARG A 52 1.79 -2.19 -11.94
C ARG A 52 0.41 -1.57 -12.20
N LEU A 53 -0.19 -0.91 -11.19
CA LEU A 53 -1.47 -0.22 -11.36
C LEU A 53 -1.35 1.06 -12.20
N ASN A 54 -0.18 1.68 -12.29
CA ASN A 54 0.03 2.83 -13.17
C ASN A 54 -0.26 2.49 -14.64
N GLU A 55 -0.03 1.25 -15.06
CA GLU A 55 -0.25 0.80 -16.44
C GLU A 55 -1.74 0.73 -16.82
N CYS A 56 -2.65 0.84 -15.85
CA CYS A 56 -4.08 1.00 -16.11
C CYS A 56 -4.44 2.43 -16.56
N LEU A 57 -3.51 3.39 -16.45
CA LEU A 57 -3.72 4.77 -16.84
C LEU A 57 -3.12 5.03 -18.23
N PRO A 58 -3.82 5.77 -19.10
CA PRO A 58 -3.35 6.05 -20.45
C PRO A 58 -1.97 6.75 -20.44
N GLY A 59 -1.12 6.39 -21.41
CA GLY A 59 0.18 7.03 -21.60
C GLY A 59 1.22 6.68 -20.54
N CYS A 60 0.98 5.70 -19.66
CA CYS A 60 1.95 5.25 -18.68
C CYS A 60 3.14 4.56 -19.36
N ARG A 61 4.34 4.98 -18.99
CA ARG A 61 5.61 4.32 -19.36
C ARG A 61 6.45 4.16 -18.10
N THR A 62 6.89 2.93 -17.85
CA THR A 62 7.77 2.59 -16.73
C THR A 62 9.10 2.09 -17.27
N SER A 63 10.21 2.54 -16.69
CA SER A 63 11.55 2.06 -16.97
C SER A 63 12.33 1.81 -15.69
N GLY A 64 13.45 1.08 -15.78
CA GLY A 64 14.18 0.59 -14.62
C GLY A 64 13.70 -0.81 -14.22
N GLU A 65 14.14 -1.24 -13.03
CA GLU A 65 13.90 -2.59 -12.54
C GLU A 65 13.22 -2.55 -11.18
N ALA A 66 12.28 -3.46 -10.96
CA ALA A 66 11.73 -3.73 -9.64
C ALA A 66 11.53 -5.24 -9.49
N GLU A 67 12.07 -5.76 -8.40
CA GLU A 67 11.91 -7.14 -7.96
C GLU A 67 11.16 -7.16 -6.64
N LEU A 68 10.18 -8.03 -6.50
CA LEU A 68 9.43 -8.24 -5.28
C LEU A 68 9.63 -9.67 -4.78
N ARG A 69 9.64 -9.85 -3.46
CA ARG A 69 9.68 -11.17 -2.85
C ARG A 69 8.30 -11.81 -2.95
N LEU A 70 8.19 -12.73 -3.90
CA LEU A 70 6.95 -13.44 -4.20
C LEU A 70 7.24 -14.95 -4.28
N GLY A 71 6.52 -15.76 -3.49
CA GLY A 71 6.74 -17.21 -3.38
C GLY A 71 8.13 -17.55 -2.83
N GLY A 72 8.61 -16.77 -1.86
CA GLY A 72 9.87 -17.00 -1.17
C GLY A 72 11.13 -16.44 -1.85
N GLY A 73 11.06 -15.94 -3.11
CA GLY A 73 12.19 -15.38 -3.86
C GLY A 73 11.93 -14.00 -4.45
N LEU A 74 13.00 -13.23 -4.70
CA LEU A 74 12.90 -11.98 -5.46
C LEU A 74 12.57 -12.31 -6.93
N ARG A 75 11.52 -11.69 -7.46
CA ARG A 75 11.04 -11.88 -8.83
C ARG A 75 10.85 -10.53 -9.51
N PRO A 76 11.37 -10.35 -10.74
CA PRO A 76 11.17 -9.13 -11.49
C PRO A 76 9.69 -8.98 -11.87
N ILE A 77 9.14 -7.79 -11.69
CA ILE A 77 7.74 -7.51 -12.00
C ILE A 77 7.53 -6.82 -13.36
N TYR A 78 8.60 -6.29 -13.97
CA TYR A 78 8.56 -5.64 -15.28
C TYR A 78 9.18 -6.48 -16.39
N ALA A 79 9.91 -7.56 -16.07
CA ALA A 79 10.47 -8.48 -17.05
C ALA A 79 9.53 -9.66 -17.29
N GLY A 80 9.29 -10.03 -18.55
CA GLY A 80 8.65 -11.28 -18.96
C GLY A 80 7.12 -11.20 -19.10
N ARG A 81 6.36 -11.79 -18.20
CA ARG A 81 4.91 -11.99 -18.33
C ARG A 81 4.12 -10.69 -18.29
N THR A 82 3.51 -10.28 -19.40
CA THR A 82 2.69 -9.08 -19.57
C THR A 82 1.19 -9.35 -19.74
N GLY A 83 0.76 -10.60 -19.72
CA GLY A 83 -0.65 -10.99 -19.89
C GLY A 83 -1.51 -10.65 -18.65
N GLU A 84 -2.83 -10.45 -18.86
CA GLU A 84 -3.80 -10.11 -17.80
C GLU A 84 -3.76 -11.09 -16.61
N ALA A 85 -3.60 -12.39 -16.86
CA ALA A 85 -3.51 -13.38 -15.78
C ALA A 85 -2.28 -13.19 -14.88
N ALA A 86 -1.13 -12.79 -15.46
CA ALA A 86 0.08 -12.50 -14.69
C ALA A 86 -0.05 -11.21 -13.86
N LEU A 87 -0.72 -10.20 -14.40
CA LEU A 87 -1.02 -8.95 -13.68
C LEU A 87 -2.04 -9.17 -12.56
N SER A 88 -3.04 -10.01 -12.81
CA SER A 88 -4.02 -10.39 -11.79
C SER A 88 -3.36 -11.11 -10.61
N ASP A 89 -2.49 -12.08 -10.86
CA ASP A 89 -1.73 -12.78 -9.81
C ASP A 89 -0.79 -11.82 -9.06
N LEU A 90 -0.08 -10.94 -9.77
CA LEU A 90 0.75 -9.92 -9.14
C LEU A 90 -0.07 -9.05 -8.18
N ARG A 91 -1.22 -8.51 -8.63
CA ARG A 91 -2.08 -7.61 -7.83
C ARG A 91 -2.77 -8.32 -6.68
N ARG A 92 -3.02 -9.62 -6.79
CA ARG A 92 -3.48 -10.45 -5.68
C ARG A 92 -2.41 -10.54 -4.59
N ARG A 93 -1.15 -10.82 -4.98
CA ARG A 93 -0.02 -11.01 -4.06
C ARG A 93 0.54 -9.71 -3.51
N VAL A 94 0.38 -8.60 -4.23
CA VAL A 94 0.79 -7.25 -3.84
C VAL A 94 -0.47 -6.41 -3.63
N GLY A 95 -1.10 -6.61 -2.48
CA GLY A 95 -2.37 -5.99 -2.14
C GLY A 95 -2.23 -4.49 -1.91
N MET A 96 -3.21 -3.73 -2.39
CA MET A 96 -3.22 -2.27 -2.21
C MET A 96 -4.51 -1.78 -1.58
N VAL A 97 -4.38 -0.89 -0.59
CA VAL A 97 -5.47 -0.15 0.03
C VAL A 97 -5.28 1.33 -0.26
N PHE A 98 -6.33 1.99 -0.71
CA PHE A 98 -6.31 3.38 -1.17
C PHE A 98 -6.70 4.36 -0.06
N GLN A 99 -6.36 5.61 -0.23
CA GLN A 99 -6.69 6.71 0.67
C GLN A 99 -8.22 6.83 0.88
N THR A 100 -8.98 6.84 -0.21
CA THR A 100 -10.45 6.80 -0.14
C THR A 100 -10.90 5.34 -0.16
N PRO A 101 -11.75 4.91 0.80
CA PRO A 101 -12.29 3.55 0.79
C PRO A 101 -13.00 3.22 -0.52
N ASN A 102 -12.49 2.23 -1.22
CA ASN A 102 -12.99 1.81 -2.54
C ASN A 102 -13.99 0.66 -2.37
N ILE A 103 -15.10 0.94 -1.65
CA ILE A 103 -16.18 -0.03 -1.49
C ILE A 103 -16.96 -0.18 -2.81
N LEU A 104 -17.32 -1.43 -3.13
CA LEU A 104 -18.22 -1.70 -4.25
C LEU A 104 -19.65 -1.34 -3.86
N PRO A 105 -20.48 -0.81 -4.79
CA PRO A 105 -21.87 -0.43 -4.51
C PRO A 105 -22.78 -1.67 -4.39
N THR A 106 -22.41 -2.57 -3.50
CA THR A 106 -23.05 -3.86 -3.24
C THR A 106 -23.07 -4.14 -1.74
N SER A 107 -23.56 -5.33 -1.34
CA SER A 107 -23.56 -5.75 0.06
C SER A 107 -22.14 -5.94 0.63
N ILE A 108 -22.03 -5.90 1.98
CA ILE A 108 -20.79 -6.19 2.70
C ILE A 108 -20.25 -7.55 2.28
N ARG A 109 -21.12 -8.58 2.24
CA ARG A 109 -20.75 -9.92 1.78
C ARG A 109 -20.19 -9.92 0.36
N GLN A 110 -20.83 -9.21 -0.55
CA GLN A 110 -20.41 -9.19 -1.95
C GLN A 110 -19.08 -8.46 -2.15
N ASN A 111 -18.82 -7.41 -1.35
CA ASN A 111 -17.51 -6.76 -1.30
C ASN A 111 -16.38 -7.74 -0.95
N MET A 112 -16.65 -8.72 -0.09
CA MET A 112 -15.67 -9.74 0.30
C MET A 112 -15.54 -10.87 -0.71
N LEU A 113 -16.66 -11.33 -1.27
CA LEU A 113 -16.67 -12.52 -2.13
C LEU A 113 -16.23 -12.23 -3.57
N LEU A 114 -16.56 -11.07 -4.13
CA LEU A 114 -16.25 -10.76 -5.53
C LEU A 114 -14.76 -10.84 -5.85
N PRO A 115 -13.84 -10.28 -5.06
CA PRO A 115 -12.41 -10.47 -5.30
C PRO A 115 -11.96 -11.93 -5.22
N LEU A 116 -12.52 -12.72 -4.32
CA LEU A 116 -12.24 -14.16 -4.22
C LEU A 116 -12.69 -14.91 -5.47
N GLN A 117 -13.82 -14.52 -6.06
CA GLN A 117 -14.33 -15.12 -7.29
C GLN A 117 -13.47 -14.76 -8.52
N LEU A 118 -13.00 -13.52 -8.60
CA LEU A 118 -12.36 -12.99 -9.80
C LEU A 118 -10.84 -13.19 -9.84
N ALA A 119 -10.17 -13.13 -8.70
CA ALA A 119 -8.71 -13.00 -8.64
C ALA A 119 -7.98 -14.24 -8.14
N THR A 120 -8.67 -15.31 -7.78
CA THR A 120 -8.01 -16.45 -7.12
C THR A 120 -8.41 -17.80 -7.67
N ALA A 121 -7.49 -18.77 -7.43
CA ALA A 121 -7.75 -20.18 -7.61
C ALA A 121 -8.31 -20.87 -6.35
N PHE A 122 -8.74 -20.08 -5.32
CA PHE A 122 -9.32 -20.66 -4.10
C PHE A 122 -10.68 -21.28 -4.39
N PRO A 123 -10.92 -22.50 -3.92
CA PRO A 123 -12.20 -23.17 -4.13
C PRO A 123 -13.34 -22.42 -3.40
N ALA A 124 -14.54 -22.46 -3.97
CA ALA A 124 -15.71 -21.77 -3.41
C ALA A 124 -16.05 -22.21 -1.98
N SER A 125 -15.70 -23.43 -1.60
CA SER A 125 -15.87 -23.96 -0.24
C SER A 125 -15.10 -23.18 0.83
N GLU A 126 -13.98 -22.54 0.47
CA GLU A 126 -13.14 -21.78 1.40
C GLU A 126 -13.55 -20.29 1.52
N TRP A 127 -14.34 -19.75 0.61
CA TRP A 127 -14.59 -18.31 0.55
C TRP A 127 -15.26 -17.75 1.81
N ARG A 128 -16.17 -18.53 2.42
CA ARG A 128 -16.84 -18.12 3.65
C ARG A 128 -15.85 -18.00 4.81
N GLU A 129 -15.00 -19.00 4.98
CA GLU A 129 -13.99 -19.02 6.04
C GLU A 129 -12.98 -17.88 5.85
N ARG A 130 -12.50 -17.65 4.62
CA ARG A 130 -11.59 -16.56 4.30
C ARG A 130 -12.20 -15.19 4.58
N MET A 131 -13.47 -15.00 4.22
CA MET A 131 -14.21 -13.78 4.53
C MET A 131 -14.29 -13.56 6.04
N GLU A 132 -14.72 -14.56 6.79
CA GLU A 132 -14.88 -14.48 8.24
C GLU A 132 -13.54 -14.22 8.94
N ARG A 133 -12.48 -14.94 8.57
CA ARG A 133 -11.14 -14.80 9.09
C ARG A 133 -10.61 -13.37 8.85
N SER A 134 -10.69 -12.87 7.63
CA SER A 134 -10.15 -11.54 7.29
C SER A 134 -10.97 -10.40 7.91
N LEU A 135 -12.29 -10.52 8.02
CA LEU A 135 -13.13 -9.56 8.76
C LEU A 135 -12.83 -9.58 10.27
N THR A 136 -12.52 -10.74 10.82
CA THR A 136 -12.11 -10.89 12.22
C THR A 136 -10.72 -10.26 12.44
N GLU A 137 -9.78 -10.52 11.54
CA GLU A 137 -8.42 -9.98 11.61
C GLU A 137 -8.38 -8.44 11.64
N VAL A 138 -9.28 -7.79 10.90
CA VAL A 138 -9.40 -6.31 10.93
C VAL A 138 -10.35 -5.80 12.03
N GLY A 139 -10.86 -6.66 12.90
CA GLY A 139 -11.77 -6.28 13.97
C GLY A 139 -13.15 -5.80 13.50
N LEU A 140 -13.61 -6.22 12.31
CA LEU A 140 -14.89 -5.79 11.75
C LEU A 140 -15.99 -6.86 11.86
N TRP A 141 -15.63 -8.13 12.07
CA TRP A 141 -16.57 -9.24 12.06
C TRP A 141 -17.74 -9.07 13.04
N HIS A 142 -17.44 -8.67 14.28
CA HIS A 142 -18.47 -8.45 15.29
C HIS A 142 -19.52 -7.41 14.87
N ASP A 143 -19.07 -6.36 14.18
CA ASP A 143 -19.94 -5.27 13.75
C ASP A 143 -20.85 -5.66 12.56
N VAL A 144 -20.43 -6.62 11.72
CA VAL A 144 -21.09 -6.90 10.44
C VAL A 144 -21.65 -8.30 10.26
N SER A 145 -21.33 -9.24 11.14
CA SER A 145 -21.70 -10.66 11.00
C SER A 145 -23.21 -10.89 10.85
N SER A 146 -24.04 -10.11 11.56
CA SER A 146 -25.52 -10.20 11.50
C SER A 146 -26.13 -9.45 10.30
N ARG A 147 -25.37 -8.59 9.62
CA ARG A 147 -25.86 -7.70 8.55
C ARG A 147 -25.04 -7.74 7.26
N LEU A 148 -24.41 -8.88 6.97
CA LEU A 148 -23.59 -9.08 5.77
C LEU A 148 -24.33 -8.84 4.44
N ARG A 149 -25.66 -8.91 4.42
CA ARG A 149 -26.48 -8.66 3.25
C ARG A 149 -26.79 -7.18 3.02
N GLU A 150 -26.54 -6.32 4.01
CA GLU A 150 -26.77 -4.88 3.90
C GLU A 150 -25.75 -4.23 2.97
N PRO A 151 -26.09 -3.08 2.33
CA PRO A 151 -25.16 -2.34 1.49
C PRO A 151 -23.92 -1.90 2.28
N ALA A 152 -22.73 -2.02 1.70
CA ALA A 152 -21.49 -1.60 2.36
C ALA A 152 -21.44 -0.08 2.61
N SER A 153 -22.24 0.71 1.90
CA SER A 153 -22.33 2.17 2.07
C SER A 153 -22.87 2.64 3.42
N ILE A 154 -23.54 1.76 4.19
CA ILE A 154 -24.02 2.10 5.54
C ILE A 154 -22.91 2.11 6.60
N LEU A 155 -21.74 1.56 6.27
CA LEU A 155 -20.59 1.51 7.17
C LEU A 155 -19.99 2.90 7.35
N SER A 156 -19.50 3.21 8.55
CA SER A 156 -18.71 4.42 8.79
C SER A 156 -17.42 4.41 7.97
N GLY A 157 -16.78 5.57 7.77
CA GLY A 157 -15.53 5.67 7.00
C GLY A 157 -14.45 4.72 7.50
N GLY A 158 -14.25 4.60 8.81
CA GLY A 158 -13.30 3.66 9.39
C GLY A 158 -13.70 2.19 9.21
N GLN A 159 -15.01 1.87 9.27
CA GLN A 159 -15.50 0.53 8.97
C GLN A 159 -15.32 0.19 7.47
N GLN A 160 -15.55 1.17 6.57
CA GLN A 160 -15.29 1.00 5.14
C GLN A 160 -13.80 0.76 4.86
N GLN A 161 -12.91 1.49 5.53
CA GLN A 161 -11.47 1.30 5.40
C GLN A 161 -11.04 -0.09 5.90
N ARG A 162 -11.57 -0.54 7.05
CA ARG A 162 -11.34 -1.91 7.54
C ARG A 162 -11.92 -2.96 6.58
N LEU A 163 -13.07 -2.71 5.95
CA LEU A 163 -13.62 -3.60 4.91
C LEU A 163 -12.69 -3.71 3.70
N CYS A 164 -12.14 -2.59 3.21
CA CYS A 164 -11.17 -2.60 2.12
C CYS A 164 -9.89 -3.38 2.49
N LEU A 165 -9.42 -3.23 3.72
CA LEU A 165 -8.26 -3.98 4.22
C LEU A 165 -8.60 -5.48 4.34
N ALA A 166 -9.74 -5.85 4.93
CA ALA A 166 -10.19 -7.25 5.01
C ALA A 166 -10.30 -7.89 3.62
N ARG A 167 -10.86 -7.16 2.66
CA ARG A 167 -10.95 -7.60 1.26
C ARG A 167 -9.60 -7.89 0.65
N THR A 168 -8.60 -7.08 0.95
CA THR A 168 -7.22 -7.29 0.51
C THR A 168 -6.59 -8.50 1.18
N LEU A 169 -6.76 -8.65 2.51
CA LEU A 169 -6.22 -9.77 3.29
C LEU A 169 -6.85 -11.12 2.92
N ALA A 170 -8.14 -11.14 2.52
CA ALA A 170 -8.82 -12.36 2.08
C ALA A 170 -8.14 -13.01 0.85
N LEU A 171 -7.39 -12.24 0.07
CA LEU A 171 -6.63 -12.70 -1.08
C LEU A 171 -5.23 -13.26 -0.72
N GLU A 172 -4.85 -13.25 0.56
CA GLU A 172 -3.55 -13.68 1.08
C GLU A 172 -2.37 -13.00 0.36
N PRO A 173 -2.26 -11.67 0.47
CA PRO A 173 -1.15 -10.94 -0.14
C PRO A 173 0.17 -11.31 0.53
N GLU A 174 1.27 -11.10 -0.17
CA GLU A 174 2.64 -11.26 0.37
C GLU A 174 3.26 -9.90 0.72
N ILE A 175 2.71 -8.81 0.17
CA ILE A 175 3.13 -7.43 0.45
C ILE A 175 1.86 -6.57 0.53
N LEU A 176 1.81 -5.64 1.48
CA LEU A 176 0.74 -4.64 1.60
C LEU A 176 1.24 -3.25 1.22
N LEU A 177 0.53 -2.61 0.32
CA LEU A 177 0.72 -1.23 -0.12
C LEU A 177 -0.44 -0.38 0.40
N LEU A 178 -0.15 0.62 1.21
CA LEU A 178 -1.17 1.45 1.86
C LEU A 178 -0.95 2.92 1.49
N ASP A 179 -1.90 3.49 0.76
CA ASP A 179 -1.84 4.88 0.30
C ASP A 179 -2.68 5.76 1.24
N GLU A 180 -2.05 6.39 2.22
CA GLU A 180 -2.67 7.29 3.21
C GLU A 180 -3.96 6.72 3.86
N PRO A 181 -3.95 5.50 4.43
CA PRO A 181 -5.17 4.77 4.78
C PRO A 181 -5.98 5.40 5.93
N THR A 182 -5.47 6.45 6.57
CA THR A 182 -6.10 7.13 7.72
C THR A 182 -6.38 8.62 7.48
N ALA A 183 -6.05 9.16 6.31
CA ALA A 183 -6.06 10.61 6.06
C ALA A 183 -7.44 11.28 6.21
N SER A 184 -8.55 10.54 6.06
CA SER A 184 -9.92 11.07 6.13
C SER A 184 -10.68 10.58 7.37
N LEU A 185 -9.98 10.10 8.39
CA LEU A 185 -10.57 9.49 9.57
C LEU A 185 -10.39 10.38 10.80
N ASP A 186 -11.31 10.26 11.75
CA ASP A 186 -11.16 10.89 13.06
C ASP A 186 -9.99 10.29 13.85
N PRO A 187 -9.47 11.01 14.88
CA PRO A 187 -8.29 10.55 15.61
C PRO A 187 -8.44 9.20 16.31
N ALA A 188 -9.61 8.86 16.83
CA ALA A 188 -9.83 7.58 17.52
C ALA A 188 -9.82 6.40 16.52
N THR A 189 -10.48 6.58 15.39
CA THR A 189 -10.49 5.61 14.29
C THR A 189 -9.09 5.48 13.67
N THR A 190 -8.36 6.58 13.50
CA THR A 190 -6.97 6.59 13.03
C THR A 190 -6.10 5.71 13.93
N HIS A 191 -6.16 5.92 15.25
CA HIS A 191 -5.38 5.11 16.19
C HIS A 191 -5.74 3.62 16.15
N THR A 192 -7.02 3.31 15.99
CA THR A 192 -7.48 1.93 15.83
C THR A 192 -6.87 1.27 14.59
N ILE A 193 -6.82 1.97 13.45
CA ILE A 193 -6.22 1.46 12.21
C ILE A 193 -4.69 1.38 12.35
N GLU A 194 -4.03 2.36 12.94
CA GLU A 194 -2.59 2.31 13.20
C GLU A 194 -2.20 1.07 14.01
N ASN A 195 -2.90 0.79 15.11
CA ASN A 195 -2.67 -0.41 15.94
C ASN A 195 -2.90 -1.71 15.16
N LEU A 196 -3.90 -1.74 14.29
CA LEU A 196 -4.14 -2.88 13.39
C LEU A 196 -2.98 -3.08 12.43
N LEU A 197 -2.50 -2.02 11.79
CA LEU A 197 -1.38 -2.09 10.84
C LEU A 197 -0.07 -2.52 11.52
N LEU A 198 0.20 -2.10 12.75
CA LEU A 198 1.34 -2.56 13.53
C LEU A 198 1.29 -4.08 13.77
N LYS A 199 0.12 -4.63 14.10
CA LYS A 199 -0.07 -6.08 14.24
C LYS A 199 0.10 -6.81 12.89
N LEU A 200 -0.41 -6.26 11.81
CA LEU A 200 -0.24 -6.85 10.48
C LEU A 200 1.21 -6.85 10.02
N ALA A 201 2.00 -5.84 10.44
CA ALA A 201 3.42 -5.72 10.11
C ALA A 201 4.29 -6.84 10.71
N GLU A 202 3.80 -7.58 11.70
CA GLU A 202 4.44 -8.79 12.21
C GLU A 202 4.43 -9.95 11.19
N ARG A 203 3.51 -9.90 10.21
CA ARG A 203 3.30 -10.96 9.21
C ARG A 203 3.51 -10.52 7.78
N TYR A 204 3.31 -9.24 7.50
CA TYR A 204 3.35 -8.67 6.16
C TYR A 204 4.36 -7.53 6.09
N PRO A 205 5.27 -7.51 5.11
CA PRO A 205 5.97 -6.27 4.76
C PRO A 205 4.94 -5.24 4.31
N ILE A 206 4.98 -4.05 4.95
CA ILE A 206 4.05 -2.96 4.66
C ILE A 206 4.81 -1.76 4.10
N LEU A 207 4.35 -1.27 2.94
CA LEU A 207 4.70 0.06 2.43
C LEU A 207 3.54 1.01 2.68
N LEU A 208 3.78 2.03 3.50
CA LEU A 208 2.79 3.01 3.89
C LEU A 208 3.17 4.39 3.36
N VAL A 209 2.29 5.01 2.58
CA VAL A 209 2.39 6.44 2.26
C VAL A 209 1.76 7.25 3.38
N SER A 210 2.50 8.24 3.88
CA SER A 210 1.98 9.23 4.84
C SER A 210 2.54 10.62 4.52
N HIS A 211 1.81 11.65 4.91
CA HIS A 211 2.29 13.03 4.95
C HIS A 211 2.46 13.55 6.39
N GLY A 212 2.06 12.76 7.40
CA GLY A 212 2.12 13.12 8.81
C GLY A 212 3.38 12.61 9.50
N LEU A 213 4.23 13.52 9.99
CA LEU A 213 5.42 13.20 10.78
C LEU A 213 5.09 12.38 12.03
N PRO A 214 4.08 12.75 12.86
CA PRO A 214 3.75 11.98 14.05
C PRO A 214 3.34 10.54 13.74
N GLN A 215 2.63 10.30 12.65
CA GLN A 215 2.27 8.96 12.21
C GLN A 215 3.50 8.16 11.77
N ALA A 216 4.37 8.76 10.95
CA ALA A 216 5.60 8.13 10.51
C ALA A 216 6.47 7.72 11.70
N GLN A 217 6.61 8.59 12.71
CA GLN A 217 7.39 8.31 13.91
C GLN A 217 6.82 7.16 14.75
N ARG A 218 5.49 7.05 14.86
CA ARG A 218 4.85 5.96 15.63
C ARG A 218 4.88 4.61 14.93
N MET A 219 4.81 4.59 13.60
CA MET A 219 4.54 3.37 12.85
C MET A 219 5.74 2.81 12.10
N ALA A 220 6.69 3.66 11.71
CA ALA A 220 7.76 3.23 10.83
C ALA A 220 8.80 2.35 11.53
N SER A 221 9.22 1.29 10.87
CA SER A 221 10.52 0.66 11.12
C SER A 221 11.62 1.36 10.31
N ARG A 222 11.23 2.00 9.21
CA ARG A 222 12.08 2.79 8.31
C ARG A 222 11.27 3.88 7.62
N ILE A 223 11.88 5.05 7.46
CA ILE A 223 11.28 6.20 6.77
C ILE A 223 12.09 6.49 5.51
N VAL A 224 11.38 6.62 4.41
CA VAL A 224 11.92 7.00 3.10
C VAL A 224 11.40 8.40 2.77
N LEU A 225 12.28 9.37 2.68
CA LEU A 225 11.95 10.73 2.31
C LEU A 225 11.76 10.84 0.79
N PHE A 226 10.62 11.38 0.38
CA PHE A 226 10.24 11.44 -1.03
C PHE A 226 9.86 12.86 -1.46
N GLY A 227 10.54 13.40 -2.46
CA GLY A 227 10.29 14.75 -2.96
C GLY A 227 10.57 14.87 -4.45
N LYS A 228 9.76 15.65 -5.17
CA LYS A 228 9.91 15.93 -6.60
C LYS A 228 10.15 14.68 -7.48
N GLY A 229 9.42 13.59 -7.18
CA GLY A 229 9.54 12.32 -7.92
C GLY A 229 10.80 11.51 -7.63
N ARG A 230 11.58 11.87 -6.60
CA ARG A 230 12.83 11.20 -6.23
C ARG A 230 12.84 10.80 -4.77
N LEU A 231 13.50 9.69 -4.50
CA LEU A 231 13.94 9.34 -3.17
C LEU A 231 15.06 10.30 -2.76
N GLN A 232 14.92 10.97 -1.62
CA GLN A 232 15.85 12.00 -1.13
C GLN A 232 16.71 11.51 0.05
N GLY A 233 16.27 10.47 0.74
CA GLY A 233 17.00 9.90 1.87
C GLY A 233 16.21 8.81 2.58
N MET A 234 16.88 8.12 3.48
CA MET A 234 16.28 7.12 4.38
C MET A 234 16.72 7.44 5.81
N LEU A 235 15.77 7.35 6.73
CA LEU A 235 15.96 7.62 8.16
C LEU A 235 15.37 6.50 8.99
N SER A 236 15.90 6.30 10.19
CA SER A 236 15.18 5.62 11.25
C SER A 236 14.14 6.57 11.92
N PRO A 237 13.15 6.07 12.63
CA PRO A 237 12.18 6.92 13.33
C PRO A 237 12.82 7.90 14.33
N GLU A 238 13.94 7.51 14.94
CA GLU A 238 14.69 8.30 15.91
C GLU A 238 15.43 9.48 15.27
N GLU A 239 15.80 9.33 13.98
CA GLU A 239 16.51 10.36 13.21
C GLU A 239 15.55 11.37 12.56
N LEU A 240 14.23 11.18 12.73
CA LEU A 240 13.25 12.04 12.08
C LEU A 240 13.32 13.47 12.66
N PRO A 241 13.64 14.48 11.82
CA PRO A 241 13.69 15.86 12.25
C PRO A 241 12.31 16.37 12.71
N ASN A 242 12.30 17.50 13.43
CA ASN A 242 11.05 18.16 13.76
C ASN A 242 10.36 18.74 12.50
N GLU A 243 9.09 19.14 12.64
CA GLU A 243 8.28 19.59 11.52
C GLU A 243 8.88 20.80 10.78
N ALA A 244 9.49 21.74 11.51
CA ALA A 244 10.10 22.94 10.92
C ALA A 244 11.35 22.61 10.09
N GLU A 245 12.15 21.66 10.55
CA GLU A 245 13.33 21.15 9.83
C GLU A 245 12.94 20.35 8.60
N MET A 246 11.90 19.50 8.75
CA MET A 246 11.39 18.71 7.64
C MET A 246 10.78 19.59 6.54
N ASN A 247 10.07 20.65 6.90
CA ASN A 247 9.54 21.62 5.95
C ASN A 247 10.68 22.32 5.20
N ARG A 248 11.74 22.72 5.89
CA ARG A 248 12.96 23.28 5.25
C ARG A 248 13.62 22.29 4.30
N PHE A 249 13.69 21.01 4.68
CA PHE A 249 14.23 19.94 3.82
C PHE A 249 13.44 19.79 2.52
N PHE A 250 12.10 19.79 2.60
CA PHE A 250 11.26 19.70 1.40
C PHE A 250 11.19 20.99 0.59
N ASP A 251 11.38 22.18 1.19
CA ASP A 251 11.42 23.47 0.50
C ASP A 251 12.80 23.74 -0.11
N GLY A 252 13.85 23.38 0.59
CA GLY A 252 15.23 23.65 0.24
C GLY A 252 15.87 22.71 -0.78
N GLY A 253 15.10 21.90 -1.49
CA GLY A 253 15.56 20.85 -2.41
C GLY A 253 16.48 21.25 -3.57
N ASP A 254 17.40 22.18 -3.33
CA ASP A 254 18.57 22.52 -4.15
C ASP A 254 19.84 22.71 -3.28
N ALA A 255 19.89 22.11 -2.10
CA ALA A 255 21.13 22.09 -1.33
C ALA A 255 22.10 21.04 -1.92
N GLY A 256 22.78 21.44 -2.98
CA GLY A 256 24.19 21.20 -3.29
C GLY A 256 24.70 19.77 -3.14
N ASN A 257 24.91 19.18 -4.27
CA ASN A 257 26.08 18.35 -4.53
C ASN A 257 27.30 18.93 -3.77
N ARG A 258 27.69 18.32 -2.63
CA ARG A 258 29.03 18.40 -2.07
C ARG A 258 29.48 17.03 -1.64
#